data_dca49decd0f8fab78163f071286ff891
#
_entry.id   dca49decd0f8fab78163f071286ff891
#
_cell.length_a   1.000
_cell.length_b   1.000
_cell.length_c   1.000
_cell.angle_alpha   90.00
_cell.angle_beta   90.00
_cell.angle_gamma   90.00
#
_symmetry.space_group_name_H-M   'P 1'
#
loop_
_entity.id
_entity.type
_entity.pdbx_description
1 polymer ?
#
loop_
_entity_poly.entity_id
_entity_poly.type
_entity_poly.pdbx_seq_one_letter_code
_entity_poly.pdbx_strand_id
1 'polypeptide(L)'
;MSKTIKEVRVIGGEFKGRKLFVDDPNVKPTPDRVRETLFNWLDPVISGSNVLDLFAGTGVLAIEALSRGALSATFVDHSQVVNKNLEKLMLILELDNYSNLCLDAYQLVSKTNSITPYSIIFLDPPYGVYELSDLVEKLYKNKWADETTWIYCETNRPIKLHENSKYYIFKESRAGLSLIHI
;
A
#
# COMPACT_ATOMS: atom_id res chain seq x y z
N MET A 1 11.78 -22.77 18.42
CA MET A 1 11.87 -22.25 17.06
C MET A 1 12.22 -20.76 17.14
N SER A 2 13.34 -20.35 16.56
CA SER A 2 13.74 -18.94 16.57
C SER A 2 12.73 -18.12 15.79
N LYS A 3 12.07 -17.14 16.41
CA LYS A 3 11.23 -16.16 15.72
C LYS A 3 12.13 -15.31 14.83
N THR A 4 11.94 -15.40 13.53
CA THR A 4 12.65 -14.55 12.58
C THR A 4 11.91 -13.20 12.49
N ILE A 5 12.31 -12.27 13.35
CA ILE A 5 11.81 -10.89 13.27
C ILE A 5 12.44 -10.25 12.04
N LYS A 6 11.60 -9.77 11.13
CA LYS A 6 12.06 -9.00 9.97
C LYS A 6 12.14 -7.53 10.34
N GLU A 7 13.25 -6.90 9.95
CA GLU A 7 13.49 -5.47 10.12
C GLU A 7 13.31 -4.76 8.77
N VAL A 8 12.53 -3.70 8.77
CA VAL A 8 12.36 -2.80 7.63
C VAL A 8 12.62 -1.38 8.11
N ARG A 9 13.32 -0.57 7.31
CA ARG A 9 13.65 0.80 7.66
C ARG A 9 12.81 1.79 6.84
N VAL A 10 12.31 2.84 7.48
CA VAL A 10 11.74 4.00 6.79
C VAL A 10 12.87 4.77 6.09
N ILE A 11 12.70 5.05 4.78
CA ILE A 11 13.77 5.62 3.94
C ILE A 11 13.67 7.13 3.73
N GLY A 12 12.51 7.74 3.99
CA GLY A 12 12.30 9.18 3.79
C GLY A 12 11.38 9.82 4.83
N GLY A 13 11.28 11.15 4.78
CA GLY A 13 10.39 11.92 5.62
C GLY A 13 10.80 12.01 7.09
N GLU A 14 9.82 12.31 7.95
CA GLU A 14 10.00 12.56 9.39
C GLU A 14 10.59 11.36 10.15
N PHE A 15 10.15 10.15 9.79
CA PHE A 15 10.59 8.92 10.44
C PHE A 15 11.80 8.27 9.77
N LYS A 16 12.51 8.98 8.89
CA LYS A 16 13.68 8.43 8.17
C LYS A 16 14.66 7.77 9.12
N GLY A 17 15.03 6.53 8.80
CA GLY A 17 15.96 5.71 9.60
C GLY A 17 15.30 4.92 10.74
N ARG A 18 14.04 5.17 11.07
CA ARG A 18 13.30 4.35 12.04
C ARG A 18 13.17 2.92 11.53
N LYS A 19 13.38 1.97 12.43
CA LYS A 19 13.29 0.53 12.16
C LYS A 19 11.91 0.02 12.56
N LEU A 20 11.25 -0.64 11.62
CA LEU A 20 9.97 -1.30 11.82
C LEU A 20 10.23 -2.80 11.99
N PHE A 21 9.77 -3.39 13.07
CA PHE A 21 9.94 -4.81 13.34
C PHE A 21 8.63 -5.55 13.08
N VAL A 22 8.67 -6.54 12.20
CA VAL A 22 7.50 -7.35 11.83
C VAL A 22 7.70 -8.78 12.28
N ASP A 23 6.86 -9.23 13.20
CA ASP A 23 6.88 -10.59 13.77
C ASP A 23 5.94 -11.53 12.96
N ASP A 24 6.07 -11.51 11.63
CA ASP A 24 5.39 -12.46 10.75
C ASP A 24 6.38 -12.96 9.67
N PRO A 25 6.75 -14.26 9.69
CA PRO A 25 7.69 -14.83 8.72
C PRO A 25 7.16 -14.85 7.29
N ASN A 26 5.84 -14.76 7.10
CA ASN A 26 5.19 -14.86 5.79
C ASN A 26 5.15 -13.50 5.07
N VAL A 27 5.24 -12.40 5.82
CA VAL A 27 5.23 -11.06 5.22
C VAL A 27 6.60 -10.75 4.63
N LYS A 28 6.64 -10.42 3.34
CA LYS A 28 7.85 -10.00 2.63
C LYS A 28 7.79 -8.48 2.45
N PRO A 29 8.72 -7.71 3.05
CA PRO A 29 8.73 -6.27 2.87
C PRO A 29 9.14 -5.89 1.44
N THR A 30 8.53 -4.85 0.90
CA THR A 30 8.94 -4.22 -0.35
C THR A 30 10.38 -3.69 -0.23
N PRO A 31 11.32 -4.05 -1.14
CA PRO A 31 12.71 -3.65 -1.04
C PRO A 31 12.90 -2.12 -1.04
N ASP A 32 13.94 -1.63 -0.36
CA ASP A 32 14.26 -0.20 -0.26
C ASP A 32 14.32 0.49 -1.63
N ARG A 33 14.99 -0.13 -2.61
CA ARG A 33 15.12 0.42 -3.96
C ARG A 33 13.75 0.60 -4.67
N VAL A 34 12.83 -0.33 -4.47
CA VAL A 34 11.48 -0.24 -5.03
C VAL A 34 10.75 0.93 -4.38
N ARG A 35 10.84 1.04 -3.06
CA ARG A 35 10.22 2.13 -2.30
C ARG A 35 10.80 3.49 -2.67
N GLU A 36 12.13 3.61 -2.84
CA GLU A 36 12.76 4.84 -3.34
C GLU A 36 12.19 5.25 -4.69
N THR A 37 12.10 4.32 -5.63
CA THR A 37 11.53 4.59 -6.97
C THR A 37 10.07 5.03 -6.87
N LEU A 38 9.25 4.30 -6.13
CA LEU A 38 7.84 4.62 -5.91
C LEU A 38 7.65 6.02 -5.32
N PHE A 39 8.33 6.30 -4.22
CA PHE A 39 8.14 7.57 -3.52
C PHE A 39 8.73 8.77 -4.26
N ASN A 40 9.73 8.58 -5.12
CA ASN A 40 10.16 9.61 -6.07
C ASN A 40 9.07 9.90 -7.13
N TRP A 41 8.26 8.91 -7.51
CA TRP A 41 7.14 9.13 -8.42
C TRP A 41 5.97 9.84 -7.72
N LEU A 42 5.72 9.52 -6.45
CA LEU A 42 4.63 10.08 -5.65
C LEU A 42 4.96 11.43 -5.01
N ASP A 43 6.23 11.85 -5.02
CA ASP A 43 6.67 13.08 -4.34
C ASP A 43 5.78 14.32 -4.60
N PRO A 44 5.31 14.57 -5.84
CA PRO A 44 4.46 15.73 -6.13
C PRO A 44 3.05 15.67 -5.51
N VAL A 45 2.58 14.49 -5.11
CA VAL A 45 1.17 14.27 -4.73
C VAL A 45 0.99 13.70 -3.31
N ILE A 46 2.09 13.36 -2.62
CA ILE A 46 2.02 12.66 -1.34
C ILE A 46 1.63 13.55 -0.17
N SER A 47 2.09 14.82 -0.17
CA SER A 47 1.78 15.74 0.91
C SER A 47 0.29 16.07 0.95
N GLY A 48 -0.34 15.86 2.12
CA GLY A 48 -1.77 16.07 2.32
C GLY A 48 -2.67 14.98 1.73
N SER A 49 -2.12 13.90 1.15
CA SER A 49 -2.89 12.81 0.56
C SER A 49 -3.56 11.91 1.61
N ASN A 50 -4.72 11.35 1.27
CA ASN A 50 -5.32 10.23 1.98
C ASN A 50 -4.89 8.93 1.30
N VAL A 51 -4.29 8.02 2.06
CA VAL A 51 -3.65 6.80 1.54
C VAL A 51 -4.43 5.56 1.95
N LEU A 52 -4.61 4.63 1.02
CA LEU A 52 -5.17 3.30 1.27
C LEU A 52 -4.12 2.23 0.91
N ASP A 53 -3.75 1.40 1.89
CA ASP A 53 -2.89 0.24 1.69
C ASP A 53 -3.74 -1.03 1.83
N LEU A 54 -4.10 -1.63 0.69
CA LEU A 54 -5.05 -2.76 0.64
C LEU A 54 -4.44 -4.11 1.01
N PHE A 55 -3.11 -4.20 1.08
CA PHE A 55 -2.38 -5.41 1.44
C PHE A 55 -1.22 -5.02 2.35
N ALA A 56 -1.58 -4.45 3.51
CA ALA A 56 -0.65 -3.67 4.32
C ALA A 56 0.61 -4.44 4.77
N GLY A 57 0.51 -5.72 5.09
CA GLY A 57 1.66 -6.54 5.46
C GLY A 57 2.52 -5.89 6.54
N THR A 58 3.73 -5.43 6.19
CA THR A 58 4.61 -4.71 7.11
C THR A 58 4.12 -3.29 7.44
N GLY A 59 3.18 -2.74 6.67
CA GLY A 59 2.74 -1.36 6.73
C GLY A 59 3.75 -0.35 6.18
N VAL A 60 4.88 -0.81 5.66
CA VAL A 60 5.99 0.09 5.30
C VAL A 60 5.63 1.11 4.24
N LEU A 61 4.76 0.78 3.27
CA LEU A 61 4.35 1.72 2.21
C LEU A 61 3.52 2.87 2.80
N ALA A 62 2.48 2.56 3.56
CA ALA A 62 1.64 3.58 4.16
C ALA A 62 2.34 4.35 5.28
N ILE A 63 3.22 3.71 6.08
CA ILE A 63 4.07 4.41 7.07
C ILE A 63 5.04 5.37 6.38
N GLU A 64 5.65 4.95 5.26
CA GLU A 64 6.51 5.81 4.46
C GLU A 64 5.74 7.02 3.91
N ALA A 65 4.49 6.81 3.46
CA ALA A 65 3.61 7.89 3.03
C ALA A 65 3.31 8.88 4.15
N LEU A 66 2.95 8.40 5.34
CA LEU A 66 2.74 9.25 6.53
C LEU A 66 4.02 10.01 6.89
N SER A 67 5.17 9.34 6.85
CA SER A 67 6.49 9.95 7.09
C SER A 67 6.81 11.10 6.14
N ARG A 68 6.25 11.09 4.92
CA ARG A 68 6.44 12.10 3.88
C ARG A 68 5.32 13.13 3.82
N GLY A 69 4.44 13.14 4.81
CA GLY A 69 3.40 14.17 4.98
C GLY A 69 2.04 13.81 4.38
N ALA A 70 1.72 12.54 4.16
CA ALA A 70 0.34 12.13 3.91
C ALA A 70 -0.55 12.54 5.10
N LEU A 71 -1.77 12.98 4.82
CA LEU A 71 -2.72 13.44 5.82
C LEU A 71 -3.22 12.29 6.69
N SER A 72 -3.50 11.15 6.07
CA SER A 72 -3.97 9.95 6.77
C SER A 72 -3.64 8.68 6.00
N ALA A 73 -3.63 7.54 6.70
CA ALA A 73 -3.47 6.23 6.08
C ALA A 73 -4.51 5.24 6.60
N THR A 74 -5.06 4.42 5.70
CA THR A 74 -5.89 3.26 6.04
C THR A 74 -5.14 2.00 5.65
N PHE A 75 -4.82 1.19 6.66
CA PHE A 75 -4.20 -0.13 6.49
C PHE A 75 -5.29 -1.19 6.43
N VAL A 76 -5.20 -2.08 5.45
CA VAL A 76 -6.10 -3.23 5.31
C VAL A 76 -5.27 -4.50 5.19
N ASP A 77 -5.52 -5.46 6.04
CA ASP A 77 -4.94 -6.80 5.95
C ASP A 77 -5.91 -7.80 6.59
N HIS A 78 -6.02 -8.99 6.02
CA HIS A 78 -6.87 -10.04 6.57
C HIS A 78 -6.28 -10.72 7.81
N SER A 79 -4.98 -10.59 8.03
CA SER A 79 -4.25 -11.22 9.13
C SER A 79 -4.39 -10.43 10.44
N GLN A 80 -4.96 -11.05 11.47
CA GLN A 80 -5.00 -10.46 12.82
C GLN A 80 -3.60 -10.21 13.40
N VAL A 81 -2.62 -11.02 13.02
CA VAL A 81 -1.23 -10.86 13.48
C VAL A 81 -0.64 -9.59 12.90
N VAL A 82 -0.82 -9.38 11.58
CA VAL A 82 -0.41 -8.15 10.89
C VAL A 82 -1.06 -6.93 11.54
N ASN A 83 -2.38 -6.94 11.71
CA ASN A 83 -3.11 -5.80 12.29
C ASN A 83 -2.62 -5.46 13.71
N LYS A 84 -2.40 -6.44 14.57
CA LYS A 84 -1.82 -6.21 15.92
C LYS A 84 -0.40 -5.64 15.87
N ASN A 85 0.41 -6.05 14.89
CA ASN A 85 1.74 -5.50 14.71
C ASN A 85 1.70 -4.05 14.23
N LEU A 86 0.80 -3.73 13.30
CA LEU A 86 0.57 -2.36 12.83
C LEU A 86 0.15 -1.43 13.97
N GLU A 87 -0.80 -1.82 14.81
CA GLU A 87 -1.20 -1.04 15.99
C GLU A 87 -0.02 -0.73 16.92
N LYS A 88 0.83 -1.72 17.18
CA LYS A 88 2.05 -1.50 17.98
C LYS A 88 3.02 -0.52 17.33
N LEU A 89 3.19 -0.62 16.00
CA LEU A 89 4.06 0.28 15.25
C LEU A 89 3.52 1.72 15.28
N MET A 90 2.22 1.91 15.13
CA MET A 90 1.60 3.24 15.22
C MET A 90 1.81 3.87 16.59
N LEU A 91 1.67 3.10 17.68
CA LEU A 91 1.96 3.57 19.02
C LEU A 91 3.43 3.96 19.22
N ILE A 92 4.38 3.15 18.69
CA ILE A 92 5.81 3.45 18.78
C ILE A 92 6.19 4.70 17.97
N LEU A 93 5.49 4.94 16.85
CA LEU A 93 5.70 6.10 15.99
C LEU A 93 4.89 7.34 16.45
N GLU A 94 4.06 7.19 17.50
CA GLU A 94 3.18 8.24 18.01
C GLU A 94 2.23 8.81 16.94
N LEU A 95 1.75 7.92 16.05
CA LEU A 95 0.81 8.27 14.99
C LEU A 95 -0.63 8.03 15.42
N ASP A 96 -1.50 8.98 15.14
CA ASP A 96 -2.95 8.92 15.40
C ASP A 96 -3.81 9.12 14.14
N ASN A 97 -3.19 9.53 13.04
CA ASN A 97 -3.84 9.81 11.76
C ASN A 97 -3.96 8.57 10.87
N TYR A 98 -4.39 7.45 11.43
CA TYR A 98 -4.55 6.19 10.71
C TYR A 98 -5.84 5.45 11.05
N SER A 99 -6.21 4.52 10.17
CA SER A 99 -7.21 3.47 10.42
C SER A 99 -6.61 2.11 10.13
N ASN A 100 -6.93 1.10 10.94
CA ASN A 100 -6.42 -0.26 10.77
C ASN A 100 -7.60 -1.24 10.68
N LEU A 101 -7.78 -1.90 9.53
CA LEU A 101 -8.93 -2.73 9.22
C LEU A 101 -8.50 -4.18 9.00
N CYS A 102 -8.93 -5.07 9.90
CA CYS A 102 -8.72 -6.52 9.75
C CYS A 102 -9.79 -7.11 8.84
N LEU A 103 -9.64 -6.94 7.53
CA LEU A 103 -10.60 -7.33 6.50
C LEU A 103 -9.89 -7.89 5.26
N ASP A 104 -10.61 -8.70 4.49
CA ASP A 104 -10.18 -9.08 3.15
C ASP A 104 -10.33 -7.89 2.19
N ALA A 105 -9.26 -7.58 1.44
CA ALA A 105 -9.20 -6.45 0.53
C ALA A 105 -10.31 -6.48 -0.53
N TYR A 106 -10.56 -7.65 -1.14
CA TYR A 106 -11.57 -7.81 -2.17
C TYR A 106 -12.98 -7.61 -1.63
N GLN A 107 -13.26 -8.12 -0.43
CA GLN A 107 -14.55 -7.92 0.23
C GLN A 107 -14.77 -6.44 0.56
N LEU A 108 -13.72 -5.74 1.00
CA LEU A 108 -13.80 -4.31 1.29
C LEU A 108 -14.14 -3.52 0.02
N VAL A 109 -13.36 -3.66 -1.05
CA VAL A 109 -13.55 -2.88 -2.29
C VAL A 109 -14.78 -3.30 -3.10
N SER A 110 -15.39 -4.42 -2.76
CA SER A 110 -16.69 -4.82 -3.33
C SER A 110 -17.88 -4.03 -2.77
N LYS A 111 -17.69 -3.30 -1.67
CA LYS A 111 -18.66 -2.38 -1.09
C LYS A 111 -18.45 -0.97 -1.63
N THR A 112 -19.53 -0.21 -1.76
CA THR A 112 -19.42 1.20 -2.14
C THR A 112 -18.79 1.99 -1.00
N ASN A 113 -17.76 2.74 -1.31
CA ASN A 113 -17.15 3.69 -0.39
C ASN A 113 -18.13 4.86 -0.15
N SER A 114 -18.34 5.21 1.12
CA SER A 114 -19.21 6.31 1.54
C SER A 114 -18.48 7.58 1.93
N ILE A 115 -17.15 7.55 1.87
CA ILE A 115 -16.27 8.70 2.16
C ILE A 115 -15.63 9.21 0.87
N THR A 116 -14.83 10.26 0.98
CA THR A 116 -14.02 10.78 -0.13
C THR A 116 -13.11 9.69 -0.69
N PRO A 117 -12.95 9.58 -2.02
CA PRO A 117 -11.97 8.69 -2.64
C PRO A 117 -10.56 8.94 -2.13
N TYR A 118 -9.74 7.90 -2.12
CA TYR A 118 -8.35 8.02 -1.70
C TYR A 118 -7.49 8.67 -2.77
N SER A 119 -6.54 9.49 -2.35
CA SER A 119 -5.57 10.14 -3.26
C SER A 119 -4.53 9.16 -3.78
N ILE A 120 -4.12 8.21 -2.92
CA ILE A 120 -3.11 7.19 -3.24
C ILE A 120 -3.60 5.84 -2.73
N ILE A 121 -3.49 4.80 -3.58
CA ILE A 121 -3.84 3.43 -3.21
C ILE A 121 -2.66 2.51 -3.53
N PHE A 122 -2.22 1.70 -2.56
CA PHE A 122 -1.21 0.67 -2.73
C PHE A 122 -1.87 -0.70 -2.91
N LEU A 123 -1.47 -1.40 -3.99
CA LEU A 123 -1.88 -2.76 -4.34
C LEU A 123 -0.64 -3.65 -4.48
N ASP A 124 -0.28 -4.34 -3.40
CA ASP A 124 0.80 -5.34 -3.36
C ASP A 124 0.27 -6.69 -2.86
N PRO A 125 -0.66 -7.33 -3.61
CA PRO A 125 -1.25 -8.59 -3.21
C PRO A 125 -0.25 -9.76 -3.34
N PRO A 126 -0.48 -10.87 -2.63
CA PRO A 126 0.22 -12.12 -2.89
C PRO A 126 0.07 -12.52 -4.36
N TYR A 127 1.19 -12.87 -5.02
CA TYR A 127 1.20 -13.18 -6.44
C TYR A 127 0.23 -14.31 -6.81
N GLY A 128 -0.54 -14.09 -7.86
CA GLY A 128 -1.46 -15.08 -8.42
C GLY A 128 -2.76 -15.29 -7.66
N VAL A 129 -3.02 -14.55 -6.60
CA VAL A 129 -4.28 -14.64 -5.81
C VAL A 129 -5.35 -13.73 -6.37
N TYR A 130 -4.98 -12.53 -6.83
CA TYR A 130 -5.92 -11.54 -7.35
C TYR A 130 -5.53 -11.10 -8.76
N GLU A 131 -6.52 -10.84 -9.61
CA GLU A 131 -6.32 -10.10 -10.85
C GLU A 131 -6.37 -8.60 -10.55
N LEU A 132 -5.24 -7.92 -10.75
CA LEU A 132 -5.11 -6.50 -10.40
C LEU A 132 -6.02 -5.59 -11.22
N SER A 133 -6.25 -5.94 -12.50
CA SER A 133 -7.23 -5.22 -13.35
C SER A 133 -8.62 -5.20 -12.74
N ASP A 134 -9.08 -6.31 -12.17
CA ASP A 134 -10.39 -6.41 -11.55
C ASP A 134 -10.46 -5.60 -10.24
N LEU A 135 -9.37 -5.59 -9.47
CA LEU A 135 -9.28 -4.76 -8.25
C LEU A 135 -9.35 -3.27 -8.61
N VAL A 136 -8.58 -2.83 -9.61
CA VAL A 136 -8.57 -1.44 -10.08
C VAL A 136 -9.96 -1.02 -10.57
N GLU A 137 -10.65 -1.86 -11.35
CA GLU A 137 -12.01 -1.56 -11.78
C GLU A 137 -13.00 -1.45 -10.61
N LYS A 138 -12.90 -2.35 -9.62
CA LYS A 138 -13.74 -2.28 -8.42
C LYS A 138 -13.51 -1.02 -7.60
N LEU A 139 -12.25 -0.60 -7.45
CA LEU A 139 -11.90 0.63 -6.76
C LEU A 139 -12.64 1.83 -7.37
N TYR A 140 -12.62 1.96 -8.68
CA TYR A 140 -13.31 3.06 -9.35
C TYR A 140 -14.84 2.90 -9.28
N LYS A 141 -15.37 1.74 -9.67
CA LYS A 141 -16.80 1.47 -9.71
C LYS A 141 -17.48 1.72 -8.37
N ASN A 142 -16.79 1.37 -7.28
CA ASN A 142 -17.29 1.48 -5.92
C ASN A 142 -16.79 2.73 -5.17
N LYS A 143 -16.28 3.73 -5.91
CA LYS A 143 -15.90 5.06 -5.40
C LYS A 143 -14.75 5.07 -4.36
N TRP A 144 -13.91 4.06 -4.34
CA TRP A 144 -12.66 4.06 -3.58
C TRP A 144 -11.60 4.91 -4.24
N ALA A 145 -11.63 4.96 -5.58
CA ALA A 145 -10.77 5.75 -6.44
C ALA A 145 -11.60 6.62 -7.39
N ASP A 146 -11.02 7.73 -7.84
CA ASP A 146 -11.54 8.61 -8.87
C ASP A 146 -10.46 8.97 -9.90
N GLU A 147 -10.71 9.94 -10.75
CA GLU A 147 -9.83 10.38 -11.84
C GLU A 147 -8.52 11.01 -11.35
N THR A 148 -8.43 11.37 -10.07
CA THR A 148 -7.24 11.98 -9.45
C THR A 148 -6.43 11.00 -8.63
N THR A 149 -6.91 9.76 -8.46
CA THR A 149 -6.28 8.74 -7.62
C THR A 149 -5.06 8.13 -8.29
N TRP A 150 -3.94 8.09 -7.58
CA TRP A 150 -2.74 7.36 -7.98
C TRP A 150 -2.79 5.94 -7.41
N ILE A 151 -2.68 4.93 -8.28
CA ILE A 151 -2.74 3.53 -7.87
C ILE A 151 -1.39 2.87 -8.16
N TYR A 152 -0.67 2.51 -7.11
CA TYR A 152 0.53 1.68 -7.21
C TYR A 152 0.16 0.21 -7.26
N CYS A 153 0.72 -0.51 -8.21
CA CYS A 153 0.56 -1.96 -8.31
C CYS A 153 1.93 -2.66 -8.34
N GLU A 154 2.11 -3.67 -7.48
CA GLU A 154 3.23 -4.59 -7.55
C GLU A 154 2.77 -5.97 -8.03
N THR A 155 3.45 -6.54 -9.02
CA THR A 155 3.10 -7.82 -9.64
C THR A 155 4.34 -8.50 -10.20
N ASN A 156 4.26 -9.80 -10.49
CA ASN A 156 5.32 -10.55 -11.16
C ASN A 156 5.10 -10.70 -12.69
N ARG A 157 4.03 -10.13 -13.22
CA ARG A 157 3.66 -10.16 -14.65
C ARG A 157 3.05 -8.82 -15.07
N PRO A 158 3.11 -8.46 -16.37
CA PRO A 158 2.51 -7.22 -16.86
C PRO A 158 1.01 -7.14 -16.55
N ILE A 159 0.54 -5.97 -16.12
CA ILE A 159 -0.88 -5.69 -15.95
C ILE A 159 -1.48 -5.46 -17.34
N LYS A 160 -2.58 -6.15 -17.63
CA LYS A 160 -3.39 -5.91 -18.82
C LYS A 160 -4.62 -5.15 -18.38
N LEU A 161 -4.66 -3.86 -18.66
CA LEU A 161 -5.88 -3.07 -18.47
C LEU A 161 -6.91 -3.46 -19.53
N HIS A 162 -8.20 -3.39 -19.19
CA HIS A 162 -9.27 -3.61 -20.15
C HIS A 162 -9.26 -2.51 -21.22
N GLU A 163 -9.68 -2.83 -22.45
CA GLU A 163 -9.67 -1.89 -23.60
C GLU A 163 -10.43 -0.59 -23.33
N ASN A 164 -11.49 -0.66 -22.52
CA ASN A 164 -12.31 0.50 -22.11
C ASN A 164 -11.95 1.01 -20.71
N SER A 165 -10.78 0.67 -20.19
CA SER A 165 -10.34 1.14 -18.88
C SER A 165 -10.19 2.66 -18.88
N LYS A 166 -10.64 3.29 -17.80
CA LYS A 166 -10.42 4.73 -17.55
C LYS A 166 -9.03 5.02 -16.99
N TYR A 167 -8.24 3.97 -16.74
CA TYR A 167 -6.88 4.06 -16.22
C TYR A 167 -5.86 3.85 -17.32
N TYR A 168 -4.70 4.41 -17.12
CA TYR A 168 -3.52 4.17 -17.93
C TYR A 168 -2.30 4.00 -17.01
N ILE A 169 -1.32 3.26 -17.47
CA ILE A 169 -0.06 3.11 -16.74
C ILE A 169 0.79 4.34 -17.04
N PHE A 170 1.01 5.17 -16.02
CA PHE A 170 1.80 6.40 -16.13
C PHE A 170 3.30 6.12 -16.09
N LYS A 171 3.74 5.23 -15.20
CA LYS A 171 5.13 4.77 -15.09
C LYS A 171 5.20 3.30 -14.77
N GLU A 172 6.27 2.68 -15.24
CA GLU A 172 6.58 1.28 -15.02
C GLU A 172 8.07 1.10 -14.72
N SER A 173 8.41 0.19 -13.82
CA SER A 173 9.79 -0.19 -13.54
C SER A 173 9.88 -1.65 -13.14
N ARG A 174 11.05 -2.27 -13.31
CA ARG A 174 11.32 -3.63 -12.89
C ARG A 174 12.35 -3.67 -11.76
N ALA A 175 12.06 -4.42 -10.71
CA ALA A 175 12.95 -4.66 -9.61
C ALA A 175 13.01 -6.16 -9.27
N GLY A 176 14.00 -6.86 -9.79
CA GLY A 176 14.10 -8.31 -9.66
C GLY A 176 12.96 -9.04 -10.37
N LEU A 177 12.15 -9.79 -9.60
CA LEU A 177 10.96 -10.49 -10.12
C LEU A 177 9.70 -9.61 -10.10
N SER A 178 9.74 -8.45 -9.43
CA SER A 178 8.60 -7.55 -9.33
C SER A 178 8.56 -6.56 -10.49
N LEU A 179 7.37 -6.35 -11.02
CA LEU A 179 7.00 -5.24 -11.90
C LEU A 179 6.18 -4.25 -11.07
N ILE A 180 6.60 -2.99 -11.08
CA ILE A 180 5.92 -1.90 -10.39
C ILE A 180 5.30 -0.96 -11.40
N HIS A 181 4.04 -0.63 -11.20
CA HIS A 181 3.25 0.25 -12.05
C HIS A 181 2.60 1.34 -11.19
N ILE A 182 2.39 2.52 -11.79
CA ILE A 182 1.64 3.60 -11.19
C ILE A 182 0.81 4.32 -12.23
#